data_8a0839115495011a2a842885a2ad1ac8
#
_entry.id   8a0839115495011a2a842885a2ad1ac8
#
_cell.length_a   1.000
_cell.length_b   1.000
_cell.length_c   1.000
_cell.angle_alpha   90.00
_cell.angle_beta   90.00
_cell.angle_gamma   90.00
#
_symmetry.space_group_name_H-M   'P 1'
#
loop_
_entity.id
_entity.type
_entity.pdbx_description
1 polymer ?
#
loop_
_entity_poly.entity_id
_entity_poly.type
_entity_poly.pdbx_seq_one_letter_code
_entity_poly.pdbx_strand_id
1 'polypeptide(L)'
;MASIRDIARQAEVSPGTVSRVLNNDPTLSVAKETRTRIHQIAQALQYEKVTRKNKRIQIITYASREKEMSDPYYREIRLAIEAEVKRLNLSLKRTIRIDGQQDHIDLNKIENAGAIIVIGNFSVDALNKLKTHNA
;
A
#
# COMPACT_ATOMS: atom_id res chain seq x y z
N MET A 1 15.56 -9.24 -2.54
CA MET A 1 14.33 -9.29 -1.73
C MET A 1 13.90 -10.73 -1.54
N ALA A 2 13.69 -11.17 -0.33
CA ALA A 2 13.29 -12.55 -0.05
C ALA A 2 11.90 -12.85 -0.61
N SER A 3 11.72 -14.03 -1.16
CA SER A 3 10.47 -14.50 -1.75
C SER A 3 9.92 -15.72 -1.00
N ILE A 4 8.64 -16.03 -1.24
CA ILE A 4 8.04 -17.27 -0.72
C ILE A 4 8.84 -18.52 -1.15
N ARG A 5 9.41 -18.51 -2.36
CA ARG A 5 10.24 -19.60 -2.86
C ARG A 5 11.54 -19.77 -2.06
N ASP A 6 12.14 -18.67 -1.62
CA ASP A 6 13.36 -18.71 -0.80
C ASP A 6 13.05 -19.31 0.57
N ILE A 7 11.94 -18.92 1.19
CA ILE A 7 11.46 -19.50 2.44
C ILE A 7 11.18 -21.00 2.28
N ALA A 8 10.49 -21.38 1.22
CA ALA A 8 10.14 -22.76 0.93
C ALA A 8 11.38 -23.65 0.80
N ARG A 9 12.40 -23.14 0.11
CA ARG A 9 13.68 -23.84 -0.07
C ARG A 9 14.39 -24.08 1.27
N GLN A 10 14.46 -23.07 2.12
CA GLN A 10 15.11 -23.18 3.43
C GLN A 10 14.30 -24.02 4.43
N ALA A 11 12.97 -23.96 4.35
CA ALA A 11 12.09 -24.75 5.20
C ALA A 11 11.86 -26.19 4.71
N GLU A 12 12.34 -26.51 3.52
CA GLU A 12 12.14 -27.80 2.86
C GLU A 12 10.67 -28.19 2.70
N VAL A 13 9.84 -27.21 2.32
CA VAL A 13 8.39 -27.38 2.07
C VAL A 13 8.02 -26.73 0.74
N SER A 14 6.81 -27.00 0.29
CA SER A 14 6.29 -26.35 -0.95
C SER A 14 6.02 -24.86 -0.74
N PRO A 15 6.15 -24.04 -1.81
CA PRO A 15 5.76 -22.62 -1.74
C PRO A 15 4.30 -22.41 -1.33
N GLY A 16 3.41 -23.31 -1.74
CA GLY A 16 2.00 -23.29 -1.32
C GLY A 16 1.84 -23.48 0.19
N THR A 17 2.62 -24.35 0.80
CA THR A 17 2.63 -24.55 2.26
C THR A 17 3.09 -23.28 2.97
N VAL A 18 4.17 -22.65 2.51
CA VAL A 18 4.65 -21.39 3.07
C VAL A 18 3.57 -20.30 3.00
N SER A 19 2.96 -20.13 1.83
CA SER A 19 1.91 -19.14 1.62
C SER A 19 0.74 -19.35 2.59
N ARG A 20 0.28 -20.58 2.75
CA ARG A 20 -0.84 -20.92 3.66
C ARG A 20 -0.49 -20.71 5.11
N VAL A 21 0.72 -21.06 5.53
CA VAL A 21 1.20 -20.79 6.90
C VAL A 21 1.24 -19.31 7.19
N LEU A 22 1.84 -18.52 6.30
CA LEU A 22 1.95 -17.06 6.48
C LEU A 22 0.58 -16.35 6.40
N ASN A 23 -0.41 -16.96 5.77
CA ASN A 23 -1.80 -16.48 5.75
C ASN A 23 -2.64 -16.95 6.91
N ASN A 24 -2.07 -17.74 7.84
CA ASN A 24 -2.79 -18.34 8.96
C ASN A 24 -4.01 -19.16 8.51
N ASP A 25 -3.87 -19.93 7.44
CA ASP A 25 -4.94 -20.76 6.89
C ASP A 25 -5.36 -21.83 7.93
N PRO A 26 -6.58 -21.80 8.45
CA PRO A 26 -7.03 -22.74 9.46
C PRO A 26 -7.22 -24.15 8.93
N THR A 27 -7.34 -24.31 7.61
CA THR A 27 -7.55 -25.63 6.98
C THR A 27 -6.24 -26.37 6.72
N LEU A 28 -5.10 -25.71 6.92
CA LEU A 28 -3.80 -26.32 6.70
C LEU A 28 -3.37 -27.16 7.91
N SER A 29 -3.21 -28.44 7.68
CA SER A 29 -2.64 -29.36 8.67
C SER A 29 -1.12 -29.50 8.45
N VAL A 30 -0.34 -28.85 9.29
CA VAL A 30 1.12 -28.98 9.35
C VAL A 30 1.57 -29.10 10.80
N ALA A 31 2.70 -29.75 11.01
CA ALA A 31 3.29 -29.86 12.35
C ALA A 31 3.62 -28.46 12.90
N LYS A 32 3.47 -28.31 14.22
CA LYS A 32 3.73 -27.05 14.91
C LYS A 32 5.17 -26.57 14.68
N GLU A 33 6.12 -27.52 14.70
CA GLU A 33 7.54 -27.27 14.44
C GLU A 33 7.78 -26.69 13.03
N THR A 34 7.11 -27.25 12.04
CA THR A 34 7.18 -26.76 10.64
C THR A 34 6.63 -25.34 10.55
N ARG A 35 5.51 -25.06 11.17
CA ARG A 35 4.92 -23.72 11.21
C ARG A 35 5.86 -22.71 11.86
N THR A 36 6.42 -23.04 13.00
CA THR A 36 7.41 -22.20 13.71
C THR A 36 8.64 -21.96 12.86
N ARG A 37 9.18 -23.01 12.21
CA ARG A 37 10.35 -22.90 11.32
C ARG A 37 10.10 -21.95 10.16
N ILE A 38 8.94 -22.03 9.51
CA ILE A 38 8.58 -21.13 8.41
C ILE A 38 8.55 -19.67 8.88
N HIS A 39 7.95 -19.38 10.02
CA HIS A 39 7.90 -18.02 10.57
C HIS A 39 9.31 -17.49 10.94
N GLN A 40 10.15 -18.33 11.52
CA GLN A 40 11.53 -17.97 11.85
C GLN A 40 12.36 -17.66 10.62
N ILE A 41 12.24 -18.47 9.57
CA ILE A 41 12.94 -18.23 8.29
C ILE A 41 12.44 -16.95 7.63
N ALA A 42 11.14 -16.73 7.60
CA ALA A 42 10.55 -15.51 7.05
C ALA A 42 11.07 -14.25 7.77
N GLN A 43 11.16 -14.31 9.09
CA GLN A 43 11.71 -13.22 9.90
C GLN A 43 13.22 -13.01 9.64
N ALA A 44 13.98 -14.07 9.59
CA ALA A 44 15.43 -14.01 9.35
C ALA A 44 15.75 -13.43 7.94
N LEU A 45 14.95 -13.76 6.95
CA LEU A 45 15.07 -13.23 5.59
C LEU A 45 14.41 -11.86 5.41
N GLN A 46 13.84 -11.29 6.47
CA GLN A 46 13.11 -10.03 6.41
C GLN A 46 12.01 -10.03 5.34
N TYR A 47 11.31 -11.16 5.21
CA TYR A 47 10.24 -11.29 4.24
C TYR A 47 9.04 -10.42 4.63
N GLU A 48 8.70 -9.48 3.76
CA GLU A 48 7.48 -8.69 3.88
C GLU A 48 6.39 -9.26 2.98
N LYS A 49 5.29 -9.63 3.60
CA LYS A 49 4.12 -10.09 2.85
C LYS A 49 3.52 -8.95 2.05
N VAL A 50 3.63 -9.05 0.72
CA VAL A 50 2.98 -8.09 -0.18
C VAL A 50 1.49 -8.38 -0.21
N THR A 51 0.71 -7.61 0.52
CA THR A 51 -0.75 -7.69 0.49
C THR A 51 -1.31 -6.86 -0.66
N ARG A 52 -2.58 -7.11 -1.04
CA ARG A 52 -3.26 -6.25 -2.02
C ARG A 52 -3.30 -4.79 -1.56
N LYS A 53 -3.39 -4.56 -0.26
CA LYS A 53 -3.33 -3.22 0.35
C LYS A 53 -2.02 -2.52 -0.02
N ASN A 54 -0.89 -3.20 0.15
CA ASN A 54 0.45 -2.61 -0.08
C ASN A 54 0.70 -2.25 -1.55
N LYS A 55 -0.07 -2.83 -2.48
CA LYS A 55 0.00 -2.50 -3.91
C LYS A 55 -0.91 -1.36 -4.33
N ARG A 56 -1.71 -0.81 -3.43
CA ARG A 56 -2.66 0.26 -3.73
C ARG A 56 -2.09 1.61 -3.34
N ILE A 57 -2.19 2.56 -4.24
CA ILE A 57 -1.79 3.94 -4.02
C ILE A 57 -3.03 4.84 -4.11
N GLN A 58 -3.20 5.71 -3.12
CA GLN A 58 -4.22 6.74 -3.10
C GLN A 58 -3.57 8.09 -3.30
N ILE A 59 -4.06 8.87 -4.25
CA ILE A 59 -3.64 10.26 -4.45
C ILE A 59 -4.72 11.19 -3.89
N ILE A 60 -4.29 12.16 -3.08
CA ILE A 60 -5.12 13.26 -2.60
C ILE A 60 -4.49 14.54 -3.11
N THR A 61 -5.21 15.31 -3.90
CA THR A 61 -4.72 16.57 -4.44
C THR A 61 -5.57 17.75 -3.98
N TYR A 62 -4.90 18.85 -3.68
CA TYR A 62 -5.53 20.14 -3.36
C TYR A 62 -6.10 20.85 -4.59
N ALA A 63 -5.78 20.39 -5.79
CA ALA A 63 -6.23 21.02 -7.03
C ALA A 63 -7.55 20.43 -7.51
N SER A 64 -8.55 21.28 -7.72
CA SER A 64 -9.76 20.93 -8.46
C SER A 64 -9.43 20.67 -9.94
N ARG A 65 -10.37 20.12 -10.68
CA ARG A 65 -10.20 19.94 -12.14
C ARG A 65 -9.99 21.26 -12.86
N GLU A 66 -10.75 22.28 -12.47
CA GLU A 66 -10.65 23.64 -13.03
C GLU A 66 -9.28 24.25 -12.75
N LYS A 67 -8.76 24.04 -11.54
CA LYS A 67 -7.43 24.51 -11.18
C LYS A 67 -6.34 23.82 -12.01
N GLU A 68 -6.43 22.53 -12.23
CA GLU A 68 -5.48 21.81 -13.10
C GLU A 68 -5.55 22.24 -14.56
N MET A 69 -6.71 22.72 -15.02
CA MET A 69 -6.86 23.29 -16.37
C MET A 69 -6.20 24.65 -16.52
N SER A 70 -6.27 25.46 -15.48
CA SER A 70 -5.69 26.81 -15.48
C SER A 70 -4.23 26.86 -15.05
N ASP A 71 -3.79 25.91 -14.25
CA ASP A 71 -2.41 25.83 -13.74
C ASP A 71 -1.86 24.41 -13.96
N PRO A 72 -0.97 24.25 -14.93
CA PRO A 72 -0.43 22.94 -15.27
C PRO A 72 0.46 22.32 -14.19
N TYR A 73 0.94 23.09 -13.22
CA TYR A 73 1.85 22.62 -12.16
C TYR A 73 1.31 21.37 -11.43
N TYR A 74 0.09 21.45 -10.89
CA TYR A 74 -0.53 20.33 -10.15
C TYR A 74 -0.86 19.15 -11.07
N ARG A 75 -1.28 19.45 -12.29
CA ARG A 75 -1.59 18.42 -13.29
C ARG A 75 -0.34 17.61 -13.65
N GLU A 76 0.77 18.29 -13.91
CA GLU A 76 2.03 17.62 -14.29
C GLU A 76 2.55 16.73 -13.17
N ILE A 77 2.50 17.19 -11.91
CA ILE A 77 2.87 16.37 -10.75
C ILE A 77 1.99 15.13 -10.68
N ARG A 78 0.67 15.29 -10.77
CA ARG A 78 -0.27 14.16 -10.70
C ARG A 78 -0.03 13.15 -11.81
N LEU A 79 0.13 13.61 -13.05
CA LEU A 79 0.37 12.73 -14.19
C LEU A 79 1.71 11.98 -14.08
N ALA A 80 2.75 12.62 -13.56
CA ALA A 80 4.04 11.99 -13.33
C ALA A 80 3.92 10.87 -12.27
N ILE A 81 3.16 11.10 -11.20
CA ILE A 81 2.90 10.08 -10.16
C ILE A 81 2.10 8.92 -10.75
N GLU A 82 1.06 9.19 -11.52
CA GLU A 82 0.24 8.16 -12.17
C GLU A 82 1.08 7.29 -13.11
N ALA A 83 1.97 7.90 -13.88
CA ALA A 83 2.88 7.19 -14.78
C ALA A 83 3.84 6.27 -14.01
N GLU A 84 4.38 6.74 -12.90
CA GLU A 84 5.30 5.96 -12.06
C GLU A 84 4.58 4.81 -11.36
N VAL A 85 3.37 5.04 -10.86
CA VAL A 85 2.51 3.99 -10.28
C VAL A 85 2.28 2.88 -11.30
N LYS A 86 1.99 3.25 -12.54
CA LYS A 86 1.81 2.29 -13.65
C LYS A 86 3.11 1.54 -13.96
N ARG A 87 4.24 2.27 -14.03
CA ARG A 87 5.55 1.66 -14.29
C ARG A 87 5.92 0.61 -13.23
N LEU A 88 5.61 0.88 -11.98
CA LEU A 88 5.86 -0.01 -10.85
C LEU A 88 4.82 -1.12 -10.70
N ASN A 89 3.86 -1.20 -11.61
CA ASN A 89 2.78 -2.20 -11.58
C ASN A 89 1.96 -2.16 -10.27
N LEU A 90 1.76 -0.95 -9.76
CA LEU A 90 0.93 -0.69 -8.58
C LEU A 90 -0.49 -0.32 -9.01
N SER A 91 -1.44 -0.50 -8.11
CA SER A 91 -2.85 -0.18 -8.36
C SER A 91 -3.17 1.22 -7.87
N LEU A 92 -3.57 2.10 -8.78
CA LEU A 92 -3.99 3.45 -8.44
C LEU A 92 -5.48 3.46 -8.08
N LYS A 93 -5.80 4.02 -6.92
CA LYS A 93 -7.18 4.31 -6.51
C LYS A 93 -7.65 5.62 -7.14
N ARG A 94 -8.96 5.84 -7.13
CA ARG A 94 -9.53 7.09 -7.62
C ARG A 94 -8.93 8.29 -6.88
N THR A 95 -8.39 9.26 -7.61
CA THR A 95 -7.83 10.47 -7.04
C THR A 95 -8.90 11.26 -6.29
N ILE A 96 -8.61 11.63 -5.05
CA ILE A 96 -9.47 12.49 -4.25
C ILE A 96 -9.02 13.92 -4.44
N ARG A 97 -9.95 14.78 -4.86
CA ARG A 97 -9.71 16.21 -5.05
C ARG A 97 -10.37 16.97 -3.91
N ILE A 98 -9.59 17.85 -3.29
CA ILE A 98 -10.08 18.73 -2.24
C ILE A 98 -10.26 20.10 -2.87
N ASP A 99 -11.51 20.49 -3.04
CA ASP A 99 -11.87 21.74 -3.67
C ASP A 99 -11.93 22.87 -2.64
N GLY A 100 -10.99 23.79 -2.76
CA GLY A 100 -11.06 25.19 -2.31
C GLY A 100 -11.26 25.48 -0.83
N GLN A 101 -11.53 24.55 0.01
CA GLN A 101 -11.67 24.77 1.45
C GLN A 101 -10.75 23.85 2.24
N GLN A 102 -9.67 24.46 2.58
CA GLN A 102 -8.78 24.19 3.70
C GLN A 102 -9.04 22.92 4.49
N ASP A 103 -8.05 22.03 4.43
CA ASP A 103 -7.77 21.00 5.43
C ASP A 103 -8.89 20.01 5.77
N HIS A 104 -10.05 20.08 5.12
CA HIS A 104 -11.09 19.11 5.35
C HIS A 104 -10.97 17.94 4.36
N ILE A 105 -10.25 16.92 4.80
CA ILE A 105 -10.19 15.65 4.08
C ILE A 105 -11.31 14.76 4.61
N ASP A 106 -12.23 14.37 3.72
CA ASP A 106 -13.27 13.41 4.06
C ASP A 106 -12.66 12.00 4.13
N LEU A 107 -12.32 11.57 5.35
CA LEU A 107 -11.70 10.27 5.60
C LEU A 107 -12.57 9.09 5.13
N ASN A 108 -13.88 9.28 5.04
CA ASN A 108 -14.80 8.23 4.57
C ASN A 108 -14.62 7.91 3.07
N LYS A 109 -14.07 8.84 2.30
CA LYS A 109 -13.75 8.63 0.88
C LYS A 109 -12.41 7.96 0.65
N ILE A 110 -11.58 7.85 1.68
CA ILE A 110 -10.25 7.26 1.58
C ILE A 110 -10.35 5.76 1.80
N GLU A 111 -10.06 5.03 0.76
CA GLU A 111 -9.95 3.58 0.84
C GLU A 111 -8.60 3.18 1.45
N ASN A 112 -8.61 2.02 2.09
CA ASN A 112 -7.39 1.46 2.66
C ASN A 112 -6.34 1.22 1.56
N ALA A 113 -5.20 1.88 1.68
CA ALA A 113 -4.11 1.83 0.72
C ALA A 113 -2.77 1.53 1.39
N GLY A 114 -1.80 1.05 0.61
CA GLY A 114 -0.43 0.85 1.08
C GLY A 114 0.29 2.15 1.31
N ALA A 115 -0.02 3.18 0.48
CA ALA A 115 0.51 4.51 0.63
C ALA A 115 -0.50 5.56 0.16
N ILE A 116 -0.45 6.72 0.76
CA ILE A 116 -1.21 7.90 0.36
C ILE A 116 -0.21 8.97 -0.06
N ILE A 117 -0.38 9.49 -1.27
CA ILE A 117 0.42 10.59 -1.80
C ILE A 117 -0.45 11.85 -1.78
N VAL A 118 0.05 12.87 -1.10
CA VAL A 118 -0.66 14.14 -0.94
C VAL A 118 0.02 15.20 -1.78
N ILE A 119 -0.75 15.86 -2.65
CA ILE A 119 -0.27 16.93 -3.53
C ILE A 119 -0.92 18.25 -3.08
N GLY A 120 -0.12 19.16 -2.60
CA GLY A 120 -0.57 20.48 -2.16
C GLY A 120 -0.14 20.81 -0.74
N ASN A 121 -0.64 21.93 -0.27
CA ASN A 121 -0.32 22.44 1.06
C ASN A 121 -1.43 22.09 2.04
N PHE A 122 -1.16 21.15 2.94
CA PHE A 122 -2.08 20.69 3.95
C PHE A 122 -1.54 20.99 5.35
N SER A 123 -2.42 21.19 6.32
CA SER A 123 -2.01 21.38 7.70
C SER A 123 -1.42 20.09 8.30
N VAL A 124 -0.60 20.27 9.33
CA VAL A 124 -0.04 19.13 10.09
C VAL A 124 -1.15 18.27 10.69
N ASP A 125 -2.25 18.86 11.15
CA ASP A 125 -3.39 18.15 11.70
C ASP A 125 -4.08 17.27 10.65
N ALA A 126 -4.28 17.77 9.44
CA ALA A 126 -4.84 17.01 8.33
C ALA A 126 -3.96 15.81 7.98
N LEU A 127 -2.64 16.01 7.90
CA LEU A 127 -1.67 14.96 7.62
C LEU A 127 -1.63 13.90 8.73
N ASN A 128 -1.71 14.30 9.99
CA ASN A 128 -1.76 13.38 11.13
C ASN A 128 -3.04 12.52 11.12
N LYS A 129 -4.18 13.10 10.78
CA LYS A 129 -5.44 12.35 10.62
C LYS A 129 -5.33 11.31 9.52
N LEU A 130 -4.73 11.64 8.38
CA LEU A 130 -4.47 10.70 7.31
C LEU A 130 -3.57 9.55 7.74
N LYS A 131 -2.48 9.86 8.43
CA LYS A 131 -1.54 8.87 8.94
C LYS A 131 -2.22 7.88 9.89
N THR A 132 -3.04 8.37 10.80
CA THR A 132 -3.79 7.54 11.75
C THR A 132 -4.82 6.67 11.04
N HIS A 133 -5.54 7.23 10.05
CA HIS A 133 -6.55 6.51 9.30
C HIS A 133 -5.99 5.37 8.45
N ASN A 134 -4.79 5.54 7.91
CA ASN A 134 -4.15 4.56 7.02
C ASN A 134 -3.17 3.61 7.72
N ALA A 135 -3.08 3.72 9.00
CA ALA A 135 -2.18 2.87 9.81
C ALA A 135 -2.58 1.39 9.79
#